data_471e98758700c5bfa699eb6fd8791fdb
#
_entry.id   471e98758700c5bfa699eb6fd8791fdb
#
_cell.length_a   1.000
_cell.length_b   1.000
_cell.length_c   1.000
_cell.angle_alpha   90.00
_cell.angle_beta   90.00
_cell.angle_gamma   90.00
#
_symmetry.space_group_name_H-M   'P 1'
#
loop_
_entity.id
_entity.type
_entity.pdbx_description
1 polymer ?
#
loop_
_entity_poly.entity_id
_entity_poly.type
_entity_poly.pdbx_seq_one_letter_code
_entity_poly.pdbx_strand_id
1 'polypeptide(L)'
;MALPHAQRGAPRAAGSSLRLIDGAAQAGLDLVNVSGGPNKDFIVDANGNGAAFFDYDRDGDLDALIVNGSMRERIESGGDAMVGLFQNDGAGHFRDVTAASGFARRGWGSGVCIGDIDNDGADDVYVTAFGADAMWRNTGKGTFTDITTRAGIDETRWGTSCAFADYDRDGDLDLYVANYVKFDASIPARGATANCRFMATDVFCGPKRLPGDPDVLYRNNGDGTFSDVSTSAGIVDPGYYGFGVVFTDLTGDGWPDIFVANDSVPNLFFRNRGNGTFVEDGLASGTALSGDGRPQAGMGADAGDFNNDGLIDLVVTNFSHDYNTLYEAGPAGIFTDRSYATGIASTAGPYLGWGVKFVDLDNDGRLDIFIANGHVYPQVDAHGLGTRYLQRKQVFLNDGKRFLHATMEIGGGLLLEKSSRGAAFGDYDNDGDIDVLVINMNDRPTLLRNDSPPSNHWITIRLTGTKSNRDGIGARISVEAGKRVQTSIVRGDGSYLSHSDVRAHFGLAEATRIDRIEIRWPSGLVETATGLAANQFYVAREGGGVAIER
;
A
#
# COMPACT_ATOMS: atom_id res chain seq x y z
N MET A 1 5.13 -44.90 23.19
CA MET A 1 3.84 -44.31 23.54
C MET A 1 4.06 -42.82 23.71
N ALA A 2 3.76 -42.02 22.70
CA ALA A 2 3.85 -40.56 22.76
C ALA A 2 2.45 -40.02 23.03
N LEU A 3 2.30 -39.30 24.14
CA LEU A 3 1.06 -38.60 24.49
C LEU A 3 0.85 -37.43 23.54
N PRO A 4 -0.37 -37.15 23.04
CA PRO A 4 -0.64 -36.00 22.25
C PRO A 4 -0.58 -34.74 23.13
N HIS A 5 0.26 -33.78 22.74
CA HIS A 5 0.20 -32.44 23.32
C HIS A 5 -1.13 -31.79 22.91
N ALA A 6 -2.04 -31.68 23.88
CA ALA A 6 -3.19 -30.82 23.76
C ALA A 6 -2.71 -29.37 23.57
N GLN A 7 -2.90 -28.81 22.40
CA GLN A 7 -2.80 -27.38 22.19
C GLN A 7 -3.85 -26.73 23.10
N ARG A 8 -3.39 -26.07 24.15
CA ARG A 8 -4.23 -25.13 24.91
C ARG A 8 -4.60 -24.02 23.97
N GLY A 9 -5.88 -23.89 23.63
CA GLY A 9 -6.41 -22.82 22.83
C GLY A 9 -5.92 -21.48 23.42
N ALA A 10 -5.45 -20.60 22.53
CA ALA A 10 -5.17 -19.21 22.87
C ALA A 10 -6.43 -18.58 23.50
N PRO A 11 -6.30 -17.64 24.43
CA PRO A 11 -7.45 -16.94 24.95
C PRO A 11 -8.20 -16.31 23.78
N ARG A 12 -9.50 -16.60 23.64
CA ARG A 12 -10.38 -15.95 22.69
C ARG A 12 -10.21 -14.44 22.86
N ALA A 13 -9.89 -13.73 21.77
CA ALA A 13 -10.10 -12.29 21.72
C ALA A 13 -11.56 -12.04 22.11
N ALA A 14 -11.79 -11.16 23.07
CA ALA A 14 -13.13 -10.83 23.52
C ALA A 14 -13.91 -10.35 22.31
N GLY A 15 -14.84 -11.19 21.81
CA GLY A 15 -15.76 -11.05 20.70
C GLY A 15 -15.60 -9.84 19.80
N SER A 16 -14.63 -9.84 18.89
CA SER A 16 -14.65 -8.93 17.76
C SER A 16 -15.91 -9.24 16.95
N SER A 17 -16.78 -8.25 16.78
CA SER A 17 -17.94 -8.31 15.91
C SER A 17 -17.55 -8.07 14.44
N LEU A 18 -16.25 -7.92 14.15
CA LEU A 18 -15.71 -7.65 12.82
C LEU A 18 -16.15 -8.72 11.82
N ARG A 19 -16.68 -8.26 10.69
CA ARG A 19 -17.25 -9.13 9.66
C ARG A 19 -16.85 -8.63 8.26
N LEU A 20 -15.90 -9.32 7.64
CA LEU A 20 -15.41 -9.02 6.30
C LEU A 20 -15.99 -10.02 5.28
N ILE A 21 -16.77 -9.55 4.32
CA ILE A 21 -17.47 -10.37 3.33
C ILE A 21 -16.96 -10.04 1.93
N ASP A 22 -16.66 -11.06 1.11
CA ASP A 22 -16.33 -10.83 -0.29
C ASP A 22 -17.58 -10.41 -1.07
N GLY A 23 -17.62 -9.14 -1.46
CA GLY A 23 -18.67 -8.50 -2.23
C GLY A 23 -18.35 -8.29 -3.71
N ALA A 24 -17.15 -8.66 -4.19
CA ALA A 24 -16.67 -8.28 -5.52
C ALA A 24 -17.63 -8.61 -6.67
N ALA A 25 -18.21 -9.81 -6.67
CA ALA A 25 -19.13 -10.23 -7.72
C ALA A 25 -20.46 -9.46 -7.67
N GLN A 26 -20.98 -9.19 -6.47
CA GLN A 26 -22.21 -8.42 -6.27
C GLN A 26 -22.00 -6.95 -6.61
N ALA A 27 -20.83 -6.42 -6.31
CA ALA A 27 -20.46 -5.05 -6.63
C ALA A 27 -20.11 -4.83 -8.11
N GLY A 28 -19.99 -5.88 -8.93
CA GLY A 28 -19.69 -5.74 -10.36
C GLY A 28 -18.20 -5.64 -10.70
N LEU A 29 -17.30 -5.96 -9.77
CA LEU A 29 -15.85 -6.03 -10.02
C LEU A 29 -15.50 -7.40 -10.61
N ASP A 30 -15.55 -7.53 -11.92
CA ASP A 30 -15.42 -8.81 -12.62
C ASP A 30 -14.16 -8.94 -13.50
N LEU A 31 -13.27 -7.95 -13.49
CA LEU A 31 -11.99 -7.99 -14.19
C LEU A 31 -11.13 -9.15 -13.69
N VAL A 32 -10.79 -10.07 -14.57
CA VAL A 32 -9.79 -11.10 -14.28
C VAL A 32 -8.40 -10.50 -14.48
N ASN A 33 -7.67 -10.33 -13.40
CA ASN A 33 -6.29 -9.85 -13.45
C ASN A 33 -5.41 -10.86 -14.21
N VAL A 34 -4.61 -10.40 -15.14
CA VAL A 34 -3.62 -11.21 -15.86
C VAL A 34 -2.23 -10.90 -15.30
N SER A 35 -1.50 -11.93 -14.89
CA SER A 35 -0.12 -11.77 -14.41
C SER A 35 0.68 -13.03 -14.71
N GLY A 36 1.27 -13.06 -15.89
CA GLY A 36 2.09 -14.18 -16.36
C GLY A 36 1.35 -15.50 -16.55
N GLY A 37 2.08 -16.52 -16.94
CA GLY A 37 1.57 -17.88 -17.13
C GLY A 37 1.20 -18.58 -15.81
N PRO A 38 0.30 -19.59 -15.84
CA PRO A 38 -0.15 -20.28 -14.63
C PRO A 38 0.96 -21.06 -13.92
N ASN A 39 1.99 -21.51 -14.64
CA ASN A 39 3.11 -22.25 -14.08
C ASN A 39 4.14 -21.38 -13.37
N LYS A 40 4.10 -20.08 -13.58
CA LYS A 40 5.09 -19.13 -13.08
C LYS A 40 6.50 -19.59 -13.45
N ASP A 41 6.81 -19.59 -14.74
CA ASP A 41 8.08 -20.07 -15.27
C ASP A 41 9.20 -19.03 -15.17
N PHE A 42 8.84 -17.75 -14.93
CA PHE A 42 9.75 -16.62 -14.82
C PHE A 42 9.38 -15.74 -13.62
N ILE A 43 10.35 -14.97 -13.12
CA ILE A 43 10.14 -14.05 -12.00
C ILE A 43 9.06 -13.00 -12.32
N VAL A 44 9.00 -12.52 -13.56
CA VAL A 44 7.99 -11.54 -14.00
C VAL A 44 6.56 -12.08 -13.93
N ASP A 45 6.37 -13.39 -14.01
CA ASP A 45 5.05 -14.03 -13.92
C ASP A 45 4.47 -13.97 -12.50
N ALA A 46 5.26 -13.64 -11.48
CA ALA A 46 4.91 -13.94 -10.09
C ALA A 46 4.67 -12.71 -9.19
N ASN A 47 5.05 -11.51 -9.63
CA ASN A 47 4.99 -10.32 -8.78
C ASN A 47 3.57 -9.72 -8.67
N GLY A 48 2.74 -9.92 -9.69
CA GLY A 48 1.35 -9.44 -9.69
C GLY A 48 1.20 -7.93 -9.86
N ASN A 49 0.09 -7.41 -9.40
CA ASN A 49 -0.35 -6.05 -9.70
C ASN A 49 -1.02 -5.41 -8.47
N GLY A 50 -1.20 -4.10 -8.55
CA GLY A 50 -1.87 -3.29 -7.54
C GLY A 50 -3.27 -2.85 -7.90
N ALA A 51 -3.86 -2.06 -7.01
CA ALA A 51 -5.13 -1.37 -7.19
C ALA A 51 -5.14 -0.02 -6.49
N ALA A 52 -6.11 0.82 -6.83
CA ALA A 52 -6.34 2.07 -6.11
C ALA A 52 -7.83 2.26 -5.79
N PHE A 53 -8.10 2.93 -4.66
CA PHE A 53 -9.35 3.60 -4.37
C PHE A 53 -9.14 5.11 -4.43
N PHE A 54 -9.95 5.84 -5.20
CA PHE A 54 -9.93 7.30 -5.31
C PHE A 54 -11.21 7.79 -5.99
N ASP A 55 -11.58 9.05 -5.80
CA ASP A 55 -12.76 9.69 -6.38
C ASP A 55 -12.37 10.37 -7.70
N TYR A 56 -12.40 9.63 -8.85
CA TYR A 56 -11.86 10.13 -10.11
C TYR A 56 -12.74 11.19 -10.78
N ASP A 57 -14.04 11.21 -10.54
CA ASP A 57 -14.99 12.13 -11.16
C ASP A 57 -15.58 13.16 -10.21
N ARG A 58 -15.14 13.14 -8.94
CA ARG A 58 -15.47 14.10 -7.88
C ARG A 58 -16.94 14.09 -7.46
N ASP A 59 -17.55 12.92 -7.48
CA ASP A 59 -18.92 12.77 -7.01
C ASP A 59 -19.01 12.45 -5.51
N GLY A 60 -17.87 12.21 -4.85
CA GLY A 60 -17.76 11.93 -3.41
C GLY A 60 -17.71 10.46 -3.06
N ASP A 61 -17.82 9.58 -4.05
CA ASP A 61 -17.76 8.14 -3.89
C ASP A 61 -16.40 7.59 -4.34
N LEU A 62 -15.87 6.59 -3.64
CA LEU A 62 -14.60 6.00 -4.04
C LEU A 62 -14.79 5.05 -5.21
N ASP A 63 -14.06 5.31 -6.27
CA ASP A 63 -13.94 4.47 -7.44
C ASP A 63 -12.78 3.48 -7.31
N ALA A 64 -12.78 2.42 -8.13
CA ALA A 64 -11.74 1.42 -8.11
C ALA A 64 -10.94 1.40 -9.42
N LEU A 65 -9.61 1.54 -9.32
CA LEU A 65 -8.71 1.27 -10.43
C LEU A 65 -7.94 -0.01 -10.15
N ILE A 66 -7.97 -0.95 -11.08
CA ILE A 66 -7.27 -2.23 -11.01
C ILE A 66 -6.16 -2.23 -12.04
N VAL A 67 -4.91 -2.35 -11.60
CA VAL A 67 -3.79 -2.52 -12.51
C VAL A 67 -3.77 -3.94 -13.02
N ASN A 68 -3.52 -4.11 -14.32
CA ASN A 68 -3.51 -5.38 -14.99
C ASN A 68 -2.17 -5.62 -15.66
N GLY A 69 -1.64 -6.82 -15.50
CA GLY A 69 -0.42 -7.22 -16.16
C GLY A 69 -0.67 -7.82 -17.54
N SER A 70 0.19 -8.74 -17.93
CA SER A 70 0.10 -9.44 -19.22
C SER A 70 0.75 -10.82 -19.13
N MET A 71 0.93 -11.46 -20.28
CA MET A 71 1.72 -12.67 -20.48
C MET A 71 2.87 -12.36 -21.45
N ARG A 72 4.00 -13.04 -21.30
CA ARG A 72 5.16 -12.82 -22.17
C ARG A 72 4.83 -12.99 -23.65
N GLU A 73 4.01 -13.98 -23.98
CA GLU A 73 3.60 -14.26 -25.36
C GLU A 73 2.73 -13.16 -25.97
N ARG A 74 2.11 -12.31 -25.14
CA ARG A 74 1.25 -11.22 -25.58
C ARG A 74 2.00 -9.89 -25.71
N ILE A 75 3.14 -9.74 -25.05
CA ILE A 75 3.92 -8.47 -25.06
C ILE A 75 4.36 -8.10 -26.46
N GLU A 76 4.79 -9.05 -27.29
CA GLU A 76 5.16 -8.80 -28.68
C GLU A 76 4.00 -8.26 -29.53
N SER A 77 2.76 -8.53 -29.13
CA SER A 77 1.53 -7.99 -29.76
C SER A 77 0.96 -6.77 -29.03
N GLY A 78 1.74 -6.14 -28.14
CA GLY A 78 1.37 -4.93 -27.41
C GLY A 78 0.82 -5.16 -26.00
N GLY A 79 0.79 -6.37 -25.49
CA GLY A 79 0.31 -6.69 -24.14
C GLY A 79 -1.21 -6.66 -23.98
N ASP A 80 -1.67 -6.63 -22.72
CA ASP A 80 -3.08 -6.46 -22.34
C ASP A 80 -3.37 -4.98 -21.99
N ALA A 81 -4.62 -4.60 -21.73
CA ALA A 81 -4.92 -3.28 -21.17
C ALA A 81 -4.25 -3.14 -19.80
N MET A 82 -3.51 -2.05 -19.56
CA MET A 82 -2.71 -1.88 -18.33
C MET A 82 -3.57 -1.66 -17.09
N VAL A 83 -4.79 -1.14 -17.26
CA VAL A 83 -5.70 -0.83 -16.15
C VAL A 83 -7.14 -1.12 -16.52
N GLY A 84 -7.98 -1.32 -15.50
CA GLY A 84 -9.42 -1.24 -15.55
C GLY A 84 -9.90 -0.20 -14.53
N LEU A 85 -10.71 0.79 -14.98
CA LEU A 85 -11.36 1.78 -14.12
C LEU A 85 -12.83 1.44 -13.94
N PHE A 86 -13.26 1.40 -12.70
CA PHE A 86 -14.62 1.03 -12.30
C PHE A 86 -15.24 2.17 -11.50
N GLN A 87 -16.27 2.79 -12.08
CA GLN A 87 -17.04 3.86 -11.44
C GLN A 87 -18.01 3.28 -10.41
N ASN A 88 -18.01 3.80 -9.20
CA ASN A 88 -18.97 3.54 -8.15
C ASN A 88 -20.26 4.36 -8.41
N ASP A 89 -21.41 3.83 -8.05
CA ASP A 89 -22.71 4.52 -8.18
C ASP A 89 -23.20 5.14 -6.85
N GLY A 90 -22.34 5.20 -5.84
CA GLY A 90 -22.65 5.66 -4.50
C GLY A 90 -23.50 4.69 -3.66
N ALA A 91 -23.82 3.53 -4.22
CA ALA A 91 -24.51 2.44 -3.53
C ALA A 91 -23.66 1.16 -3.49
N GLY A 92 -22.36 1.29 -3.75
CA GLY A 92 -21.40 0.20 -3.71
C GLY A 92 -21.43 -0.72 -4.94
N HIS A 93 -21.96 -0.25 -6.07
CA HIS A 93 -21.92 -1.01 -7.33
C HIS A 93 -20.99 -0.33 -8.33
N PHE A 94 -20.12 -1.11 -8.92
CA PHE A 94 -19.12 -0.67 -9.86
C PHE A 94 -19.49 -0.97 -11.31
N ARG A 95 -19.17 -0.06 -12.20
CA ARG A 95 -19.34 -0.20 -13.65
C ARG A 95 -18.01 0.06 -14.34
N ASP A 96 -17.57 -0.84 -15.22
CA ASP A 96 -16.39 -0.63 -16.06
C ASP A 96 -16.58 0.60 -16.96
N VAL A 97 -15.74 1.62 -16.77
CA VAL A 97 -15.69 2.85 -17.54
C VAL A 97 -14.35 3.04 -18.25
N THR A 98 -13.47 2.06 -18.24
CA THR A 98 -12.09 2.11 -18.74
C THR A 98 -11.99 2.75 -20.12
N ALA A 99 -12.76 2.25 -21.07
CA ALA A 99 -12.71 2.77 -22.45
C ALA A 99 -13.28 4.19 -22.58
N ALA A 100 -14.31 4.51 -21.81
CA ALA A 100 -14.96 5.82 -21.82
C ALA A 100 -14.08 6.89 -21.16
N SER A 101 -13.28 6.50 -20.16
CA SER A 101 -12.40 7.40 -19.41
C SER A 101 -11.06 7.68 -20.11
N GLY A 102 -10.76 7.05 -21.24
CA GLY A 102 -9.54 7.35 -22.02
C GLY A 102 -8.33 6.50 -21.66
N PHE A 103 -8.44 5.49 -20.81
CA PHE A 103 -7.38 4.53 -20.54
C PHE A 103 -7.23 3.53 -21.71
N ALA A 104 -6.41 3.88 -22.69
CA ALA A 104 -6.22 3.08 -23.90
C ALA A 104 -4.86 2.37 -23.98
N ARG A 105 -3.96 2.62 -23.01
CA ARG A 105 -2.60 2.07 -23.05
C ARG A 105 -2.59 0.58 -22.77
N ARG A 106 -1.73 -0.12 -23.49
CA ARG A 106 -1.52 -1.57 -23.36
C ARG A 106 -0.08 -1.82 -22.93
N GLY A 107 0.13 -2.91 -22.22
CA GLY A 107 1.45 -3.27 -21.69
C GLY A 107 1.35 -4.31 -20.58
N TRP A 108 2.26 -4.25 -19.63
CA TRP A 108 2.26 -5.06 -18.43
C TRP A 108 2.38 -4.13 -17.21
N GLY A 109 1.24 -3.63 -16.71
CA GLY A 109 1.19 -2.78 -15.53
C GLY A 109 1.61 -3.53 -14.27
N SER A 110 2.17 -2.82 -13.30
CA SER A 110 2.60 -3.33 -11.99
C SER A 110 1.88 -2.62 -10.87
N GLY A 111 2.29 -1.41 -10.51
CA GLY A 111 1.75 -0.61 -9.42
C GLY A 111 1.03 0.64 -9.89
N VAL A 112 0.42 1.36 -8.94
CA VAL A 112 -0.31 2.60 -9.18
C VAL A 112 -0.13 3.59 -8.04
N CYS A 113 0.01 4.87 -8.39
CA CYS A 113 -0.04 6.02 -7.50
C CYS A 113 -1.05 7.02 -8.02
N ILE A 114 -1.78 7.66 -7.10
CA ILE A 114 -2.77 8.69 -7.38
C ILE A 114 -2.35 9.99 -6.67
N GLY A 115 -2.56 11.14 -7.31
CA GLY A 115 -2.35 12.46 -6.72
C GLY A 115 -2.63 13.57 -7.71
N ASP A 116 -3.05 14.71 -7.23
CA ASP A 116 -3.30 15.93 -8.04
C ASP A 116 -1.96 16.63 -8.32
N ILE A 117 -1.31 16.26 -9.45
CA ILE A 117 0.04 16.72 -9.79
C ILE A 117 0.10 18.17 -10.29
N ASP A 118 -1.02 18.77 -10.68
CA ASP A 118 -1.08 20.16 -11.14
C ASP A 118 -1.99 21.05 -10.29
N ASN A 119 -2.41 20.55 -9.12
CA ASN A 119 -3.22 21.26 -8.10
C ASN A 119 -4.56 21.79 -8.64
N ASP A 120 -5.13 21.16 -9.70
CA ASP A 120 -6.43 21.57 -10.27
C ASP A 120 -7.64 20.95 -9.54
N GLY A 121 -7.36 20.06 -8.59
CA GLY A 121 -8.31 19.37 -7.72
C GLY A 121 -8.85 18.09 -8.36
N ALA A 122 -8.26 17.55 -9.42
CA ALA A 122 -8.61 16.27 -10.03
C ALA A 122 -7.42 15.33 -9.98
N ASP A 123 -7.58 14.21 -9.30
CA ASP A 123 -6.53 13.24 -9.09
C ASP A 123 -6.04 12.62 -10.40
N ASP A 124 -4.74 12.65 -10.60
CA ASP A 124 -4.03 12.09 -11.73
C ASP A 124 -3.53 10.68 -11.41
N VAL A 125 -3.18 9.93 -12.44
CA VAL A 125 -2.82 8.51 -12.30
C VAL A 125 -1.43 8.26 -12.87
N TYR A 126 -0.54 7.67 -12.07
CA TYR A 126 0.72 7.09 -12.53
C TYR A 126 0.70 5.57 -12.35
N VAL A 127 1.07 4.83 -13.38
CA VAL A 127 1.14 3.36 -13.37
C VAL A 127 2.54 2.92 -13.73
N THR A 128 3.17 2.19 -12.81
CA THR A 128 4.44 1.52 -13.07
C THR A 128 4.23 0.25 -13.90
N ALA A 129 5.25 -0.20 -14.61
CA ALA A 129 5.13 -1.33 -15.51
C ALA A 129 6.40 -2.18 -15.61
N PHE A 130 6.25 -3.40 -16.08
CA PHE A 130 7.32 -4.11 -16.72
C PHE A 130 7.46 -3.60 -18.17
N GLY A 131 8.37 -2.67 -18.39
CA GLY A 131 8.52 -1.87 -19.59
C GLY A 131 8.15 -0.41 -19.33
N ALA A 132 7.56 0.27 -20.31
CA ALA A 132 7.29 1.70 -20.19
C ALA A 132 6.15 2.00 -19.22
N ASP A 133 6.44 2.80 -18.21
CA ASP A 133 5.46 3.37 -17.28
C ASP A 133 4.51 4.34 -17.99
N ALA A 134 3.46 4.74 -17.31
CA ALA A 134 2.46 5.63 -17.88
C ALA A 134 1.92 6.64 -16.85
N MET A 135 1.74 7.88 -17.32
CA MET A 135 1.12 8.95 -16.55
C MET A 135 -0.08 9.52 -17.30
N TRP A 136 -1.21 9.61 -16.62
CA TRP A 136 -2.43 10.20 -17.15
C TRP A 136 -2.87 11.37 -16.31
N ARG A 137 -3.15 12.48 -16.98
CA ARG A 137 -3.79 13.63 -16.36
C ARG A 137 -5.30 13.50 -16.43
N ASN A 138 -5.95 13.70 -15.30
CA ASN A 138 -7.40 13.83 -15.18
C ASN A 138 -7.84 15.19 -15.75
N THR A 139 -8.87 15.21 -16.58
CA THR A 139 -9.40 16.46 -17.15
C THR A 139 -10.39 17.18 -16.24
N GLY A 140 -10.70 16.62 -15.06
CA GLY A 140 -11.74 17.09 -14.16
C GLY A 140 -13.16 16.86 -14.68
N LYS A 141 -13.33 16.01 -15.71
CA LYS A 141 -14.61 15.69 -16.37
C LYS A 141 -14.84 14.19 -16.52
N GLY A 142 -14.22 13.39 -15.66
CA GLY A 142 -14.30 11.94 -15.69
C GLY A 142 -13.54 11.28 -16.84
N THR A 143 -12.55 11.97 -17.42
CA THR A 143 -11.71 11.44 -18.49
C THR A 143 -10.24 11.77 -18.28
N PHE A 144 -9.36 10.92 -18.81
CA PHE A 144 -7.92 11.03 -18.66
C PHE A 144 -7.22 11.24 -20.00
N THR A 145 -6.10 11.94 -19.97
CA THR A 145 -5.21 12.16 -21.13
C THR A 145 -3.84 11.59 -20.79
N ASP A 146 -3.31 10.71 -21.63
CA ASP A 146 -1.92 10.23 -21.50
C ASP A 146 -0.95 11.39 -21.71
N ILE A 147 -0.19 11.72 -20.67
CA ILE A 147 0.80 12.80 -20.67
C ILE A 147 2.24 12.28 -20.50
N THR A 148 2.46 10.97 -20.52
CA THR A 148 3.75 10.32 -20.21
C THR A 148 4.93 10.99 -20.90
N THR A 149 4.88 11.12 -22.21
CA THR A 149 5.96 11.75 -22.99
C THR A 149 6.08 13.25 -22.69
N ARG A 150 4.94 13.96 -22.55
CA ARG A 150 4.94 15.39 -22.24
C ARG A 150 5.49 15.64 -20.84
N ALA A 151 5.17 14.79 -19.88
CA ALA A 151 5.64 14.89 -18.52
C ALA A 151 7.16 14.63 -18.38
N GLY A 152 7.83 14.13 -19.43
CA GLY A 152 9.26 13.82 -19.39
C GLY A 152 9.57 12.53 -18.62
N ILE A 153 8.58 11.64 -18.47
CA ILE A 153 8.75 10.37 -17.82
C ILE A 153 8.99 9.30 -18.87
N ASP A 154 10.27 9.02 -19.13
CA ASP A 154 10.72 7.99 -20.09
C ASP A 154 11.20 6.72 -19.35
N GLU A 155 10.49 6.33 -18.28
CA GLU A 155 10.87 5.18 -17.47
C GLU A 155 10.53 3.88 -18.19
N THR A 156 11.52 3.00 -18.35
CA THR A 156 11.39 1.69 -19.00
C THR A 156 11.97 0.54 -18.17
N ARG A 157 12.49 0.85 -16.99
CA ARG A 157 12.88 -0.16 -16.00
C ARG A 157 11.64 -0.90 -15.52
N TRP A 158 11.83 -1.99 -14.83
CA TRP A 158 10.69 -2.67 -14.23
C TRP A 158 10.27 -1.96 -12.94
N GLY A 159 9.35 -0.97 -13.09
CA GLY A 159 8.77 -0.24 -11.99
C GLY A 159 7.85 -1.12 -11.12
N THR A 160 7.93 -0.92 -9.82
CA THR A 160 7.11 -1.61 -8.81
C THR A 160 6.21 -0.62 -8.08
N SER A 161 6.37 -0.43 -6.76
CA SER A 161 5.59 0.60 -6.07
C SER A 161 6.09 1.99 -6.41
N CYS A 162 5.20 2.94 -6.27
CA CYS A 162 5.50 4.36 -6.39
C CYS A 162 4.79 5.13 -5.27
N ALA A 163 5.19 6.37 -5.05
CA ALA A 163 4.57 7.26 -4.07
C ALA A 163 4.69 8.71 -4.49
N PHE A 164 3.63 9.49 -4.26
CA PHE A 164 3.64 10.93 -4.37
C PHE A 164 3.83 11.58 -2.99
N ALA A 165 4.72 12.56 -2.90
CA ALA A 165 4.88 13.47 -1.76
C ALA A 165 5.56 14.77 -2.19
N ASP A 166 5.33 15.85 -1.47
CA ASP A 166 5.99 17.15 -1.64
C ASP A 166 7.25 17.17 -0.76
N TYR A 167 8.38 16.64 -1.31
CA TYR A 167 9.59 16.42 -0.51
C TYR A 167 10.41 17.69 -0.25
N ASP A 168 10.28 18.71 -1.10
CA ASP A 168 11.00 19.98 -0.96
C ASP A 168 10.09 21.14 -0.51
N ARG A 169 8.80 20.85 -0.27
CA ARG A 169 7.76 21.76 0.25
C ARG A 169 7.51 22.97 -0.63
N ASP A 170 7.56 22.78 -1.94
CA ASP A 170 7.21 23.82 -2.90
C ASP A 170 5.71 23.87 -3.22
N GLY A 171 4.94 22.87 -2.75
CA GLY A 171 3.49 22.74 -2.90
C GLY A 171 3.06 21.84 -4.05
N ASP A 172 3.99 21.29 -4.81
CA ASP A 172 3.74 20.36 -5.90
C ASP A 172 4.09 18.93 -5.47
N LEU A 173 3.34 17.93 -5.94
CA LEU A 173 3.62 16.54 -5.64
C LEU A 173 4.74 15.99 -6.51
N ASP A 174 5.80 15.51 -5.88
CA ASP A 174 6.92 14.80 -6.48
C ASP A 174 6.65 13.30 -6.52
N LEU A 175 7.37 12.54 -7.35
CA LEU A 175 7.14 11.13 -7.57
C LEU A 175 8.40 10.31 -7.27
N TYR A 176 8.28 9.33 -6.37
CA TYR A 176 9.28 8.28 -6.18
C TYR A 176 8.81 6.98 -6.81
N VAL A 177 9.70 6.30 -7.55
CA VAL A 177 9.45 5.02 -8.22
C VAL A 177 10.52 4.02 -7.80
N ALA A 178 10.09 2.94 -7.13
CA ALA A 178 10.96 1.81 -6.86
C ALA A 178 11.05 0.90 -8.09
N ASN A 179 12.24 0.38 -8.35
CA ASN A 179 12.52 -0.51 -9.47
C ASN A 179 13.04 -1.86 -8.97
N TYR A 180 12.83 -2.92 -9.76
CA TYR A 180 13.13 -4.27 -9.31
C TYR A 180 14.39 -4.82 -9.96
N VAL A 181 14.28 -5.59 -11.01
CA VAL A 181 15.41 -6.27 -11.65
C VAL A 181 15.45 -6.04 -13.16
N LYS A 182 16.65 -6.04 -13.71
CA LYS A 182 16.85 -6.09 -15.17
C LYS A 182 16.49 -7.48 -15.66
N PHE A 183 15.29 -7.60 -16.19
CA PHE A 183 14.78 -8.85 -16.75
C PHE A 183 14.73 -8.75 -18.27
N ASP A 184 15.30 -9.75 -18.95
CA ASP A 184 15.26 -9.86 -20.40
C ASP A 184 14.95 -11.29 -20.87
N ALA A 185 14.76 -11.45 -22.19
CA ALA A 185 14.39 -12.73 -22.80
C ALA A 185 15.46 -13.82 -22.70
N SER A 186 16.71 -13.49 -22.34
CA SER A 186 17.80 -14.47 -22.17
C SER A 186 17.71 -15.24 -20.86
N ILE A 187 16.91 -14.75 -19.90
CA ILE A 187 16.73 -15.40 -18.60
C ILE A 187 15.98 -16.71 -18.80
N PRO A 188 16.58 -17.85 -18.37
CA PRO A 188 16.00 -19.15 -18.64
C PRO A 188 14.74 -19.40 -17.80
N ALA A 189 13.79 -20.10 -18.40
CA ALA A 189 12.59 -20.57 -17.71
C ALA A 189 12.95 -21.54 -16.56
N ARG A 190 12.00 -21.69 -15.64
CA ARG A 190 12.06 -22.70 -14.57
C ARG A 190 12.43 -24.08 -15.10
N GLY A 191 13.36 -24.76 -14.41
CA GLY A 191 13.76 -26.13 -14.71
C GLY A 191 14.57 -26.33 -15.99
N ALA A 192 14.87 -25.27 -16.75
CA ALA A 192 15.73 -25.38 -17.94
C ALA A 192 17.22 -25.52 -17.54
N THR A 193 17.99 -24.45 -17.64
CA THR A 193 19.43 -24.44 -17.27
C THR A 193 19.68 -23.71 -15.95
N ALA A 194 18.66 -23.09 -15.39
CA ALA A 194 18.78 -22.16 -14.26
C ALA A 194 19.14 -22.84 -12.94
N ASN A 195 18.82 -24.12 -12.74
CA ASN A 195 19.08 -24.89 -11.50
C ASN A 195 18.63 -24.15 -10.22
N CYS A 196 17.56 -23.36 -10.29
CA CYS A 196 17.04 -22.67 -9.13
C CYS A 196 16.00 -23.53 -8.42
N ARG A 197 16.17 -23.67 -7.12
CA ARG A 197 15.32 -24.53 -6.29
C ARG A 197 14.85 -23.79 -5.05
N PHE A 198 13.57 -24.00 -4.72
CA PHE A 198 13.03 -23.69 -3.41
C PHE A 198 12.82 -25.00 -2.67
N MET A 199 13.62 -25.24 -1.59
CA MET A 199 13.70 -26.53 -0.92
C MET A 199 13.97 -27.69 -1.93
N ALA A 200 13.02 -28.61 -2.13
CA ALA A 200 13.15 -29.76 -3.01
C ALA A 200 12.59 -29.54 -4.43
N THR A 201 12.05 -28.35 -4.74
CA THR A 201 11.28 -28.08 -5.95
C THR A 201 12.03 -27.16 -6.90
N ASP A 202 12.02 -27.48 -8.20
CA ASP A 202 12.56 -26.59 -9.23
C ASP A 202 11.61 -25.41 -9.45
N VAL A 203 12.16 -24.19 -9.37
CA VAL A 203 11.43 -22.93 -9.46
C VAL A 203 12.15 -21.95 -10.39
N PHE A 204 11.51 -20.84 -10.76
CA PHE A 204 12.22 -19.75 -11.42
C PHE A 204 13.27 -19.14 -10.47
N CYS A 205 14.29 -18.50 -11.04
CA CYS A 205 15.33 -17.87 -10.24
C CYS A 205 14.84 -16.57 -9.61
N GLY A 206 15.07 -16.39 -8.32
CA GLY A 206 14.81 -15.15 -7.60
C GLY A 206 15.82 -14.03 -7.94
N PRO A 207 15.65 -12.82 -7.37
CA PRO A 207 16.34 -11.62 -7.81
C PRO A 207 17.86 -11.66 -7.64
N LYS A 208 18.38 -12.34 -6.63
CA LYS A 208 19.82 -12.38 -6.30
C LYS A 208 20.77 -12.81 -7.44
N ARG A 209 20.25 -13.32 -8.54
CA ARG A 209 21.05 -13.71 -9.73
C ARG A 209 20.90 -12.72 -10.88
N LEU A 210 20.10 -11.68 -10.68
CA LEU A 210 19.84 -10.64 -11.69
C LEU A 210 20.42 -9.32 -11.18
N PRO A 211 20.90 -8.44 -12.07
CA PRO A 211 21.22 -7.09 -11.66
C PRO A 211 19.92 -6.36 -11.30
N GLY A 212 19.93 -5.57 -10.22
CA GLY A 212 18.83 -4.68 -9.89
C GLY A 212 18.82 -3.44 -10.79
N ASP A 213 17.67 -2.80 -10.84
CA ASP A 213 17.50 -1.48 -11.44
C ASP A 213 17.38 -0.43 -10.32
N PRO A 214 18.11 0.70 -10.38
CA PRO A 214 18.05 1.71 -9.35
C PRO A 214 16.70 2.44 -9.37
N ASP A 215 16.26 2.84 -8.17
CA ASP A 215 15.06 3.65 -7.97
C ASP A 215 15.22 5.07 -8.52
N VAL A 216 14.09 5.76 -8.72
CA VAL A 216 14.07 7.13 -9.28
C VAL A 216 13.24 8.06 -8.41
N LEU A 217 13.78 9.26 -8.19
CA LEU A 217 13.04 10.41 -7.68
C LEU A 217 12.84 11.43 -8.80
N TYR A 218 11.61 11.68 -9.16
CA TYR A 218 11.21 12.72 -10.10
C TYR A 218 10.68 13.93 -9.32
N ARG A 219 11.30 15.10 -9.54
CA ARG A 219 10.77 16.36 -9.04
C ARG A 219 9.76 16.93 -10.04
N ASN A 220 8.60 17.32 -9.55
CA ASN A 220 7.63 18.11 -10.30
C ASN A 220 8.19 19.54 -10.55
N ASN A 221 8.09 20.02 -11.77
CA ASN A 221 8.60 21.35 -12.13
C ASN A 221 7.49 22.44 -12.06
N GLY A 222 6.26 22.10 -11.62
CA GLY A 222 5.12 23.01 -11.50
C GLY A 222 4.51 23.42 -12.86
N ASP A 223 4.94 22.82 -13.98
CA ASP A 223 4.44 23.10 -15.31
C ASP A 223 3.85 21.87 -16.03
N GLY A 224 3.63 20.79 -15.27
CA GLY A 224 3.16 19.50 -15.75
C GLY A 224 4.26 18.64 -16.36
N THR A 225 5.54 18.97 -16.08
CA THR A 225 6.71 18.15 -16.41
C THR A 225 7.46 17.72 -15.17
N PHE A 226 8.21 16.63 -15.28
CA PHE A 226 9.01 16.07 -14.18
C PHE A 226 10.49 15.99 -14.61
N SER A 227 11.39 16.08 -13.62
CA SER A 227 12.84 15.96 -13.82
C SER A 227 13.38 14.86 -12.92
N ASP A 228 14.14 13.90 -13.47
CA ASP A 228 14.92 12.94 -12.66
C ASP A 228 15.98 13.70 -11.88
N VAL A 229 15.80 13.74 -10.57
CA VAL A 229 16.71 14.39 -9.60
C VAL A 229 17.43 13.39 -8.72
N SER A 230 17.30 12.09 -8.96
CA SER A 230 17.82 11.01 -8.09
C SER A 230 19.27 11.27 -7.67
N THR A 231 20.16 11.51 -8.63
CA THR A 231 21.58 11.76 -8.35
C THR A 231 21.80 13.08 -7.57
N SER A 232 21.15 14.17 -7.97
CA SER A 232 21.31 15.48 -7.33
C SER A 232 20.67 15.55 -5.95
N ALA A 233 19.58 14.82 -5.74
CA ALA A 233 18.91 14.68 -4.46
C ALA A 233 19.59 13.68 -3.50
N GLY A 234 20.61 12.93 -3.98
CA GLY A 234 21.32 11.98 -3.12
C GLY A 234 20.58 10.65 -2.91
N ILE A 235 19.69 10.29 -3.82
CA ILE A 235 19.09 8.95 -3.89
C ILE A 235 20.16 8.03 -4.48
N VAL A 236 20.88 7.33 -3.61
CA VAL A 236 21.93 6.39 -4.00
C VAL A 236 21.45 4.98 -3.73
N ASP A 237 20.80 4.40 -4.72
CA ASP A 237 20.41 2.99 -4.70
C ASP A 237 21.54 2.13 -5.31
N PRO A 238 22.04 1.13 -4.58
CA PRO A 238 23.09 0.21 -5.09
C PRO A 238 22.62 -0.75 -6.18
N GLY A 239 21.40 -0.61 -6.70
CA GLY A 239 20.73 -1.57 -7.57
C GLY A 239 20.12 -2.69 -6.73
N TYR A 240 19.36 -2.32 -5.72
CA TYR A 240 18.59 -3.23 -4.88
C TYR A 240 17.28 -3.61 -5.58
N TYR A 241 16.48 -4.41 -4.94
CA TYR A 241 15.27 -5.00 -5.53
C TYR A 241 14.05 -4.39 -4.86
N GLY A 242 13.72 -3.14 -5.23
CA GLY A 242 12.68 -2.34 -4.59
C GLY A 242 11.27 -2.87 -4.83
N PHE A 243 10.46 -2.89 -3.76
CA PHE A 243 9.04 -3.22 -3.81
C PHE A 243 8.18 -2.18 -3.09
N GLY A 244 7.88 -2.37 -1.81
CA GLY A 244 6.99 -1.48 -1.06
C GLY A 244 7.65 -0.14 -0.77
N VAL A 245 6.96 0.96 -1.05
CA VAL A 245 7.43 2.34 -0.81
C VAL A 245 6.54 3.02 0.20
N VAL A 246 7.15 3.74 1.14
CA VAL A 246 6.51 4.69 2.04
C VAL A 246 7.23 6.02 1.91
N PHE A 247 6.51 7.10 1.56
CA PHE A 247 7.08 8.43 1.35
C PHE A 247 6.39 9.45 2.26
N THR A 248 6.89 9.59 3.48
CA THR A 248 6.27 10.43 4.52
C THR A 248 7.26 10.81 5.61
N ASP A 249 6.88 11.73 6.50
CA ASP A 249 7.70 12.12 7.68
C ASP A 249 7.78 10.98 8.70
N LEU A 250 8.79 10.14 8.57
CA LEU A 250 9.06 9.00 9.45
C LEU A 250 9.93 9.38 10.66
N THR A 251 10.58 10.51 10.61
CA THR A 251 11.48 10.98 11.68
C THR A 251 10.84 11.98 12.63
N GLY A 252 9.68 12.53 12.27
CA GLY A 252 8.93 13.52 13.03
C GLY A 252 9.53 14.94 12.95
N ASP A 253 10.40 15.19 11.96
CA ASP A 253 11.03 16.51 11.76
C ASP A 253 10.25 17.40 10.80
N GLY A 254 9.22 16.84 10.20
CA GLY A 254 8.27 17.49 9.32
C GLY A 254 8.67 17.44 7.84
N TRP A 255 9.74 16.77 7.44
CA TRP A 255 10.14 16.57 6.05
C TRP A 255 9.87 15.13 5.63
N PRO A 256 9.27 14.89 4.46
CA PRO A 256 9.03 13.51 4.00
C PRO A 256 10.32 12.74 3.77
N ASP A 257 10.47 11.61 4.45
CA ASP A 257 11.51 10.60 4.25
C ASP A 257 11.02 9.49 3.31
N ILE A 258 11.91 8.68 2.77
CA ILE A 258 11.55 7.56 1.90
C ILE A 258 12.03 6.25 2.53
N PHE A 259 11.12 5.30 2.69
CA PHE A 259 11.44 3.92 3.04
C PHE A 259 11.11 3.00 1.88
N VAL A 260 12.03 2.08 1.54
CA VAL A 260 11.83 1.08 0.49
C VAL A 260 12.08 -0.31 1.06
N ALA A 261 11.04 -1.15 1.04
CA ALA A 261 11.16 -2.57 1.34
C ALA A 261 11.78 -3.30 0.15
N ASN A 262 12.90 -3.97 0.38
CA ASN A 262 13.68 -4.64 -0.66
C ASN A 262 13.61 -6.15 -0.56
N ASP A 263 13.52 -6.84 -1.70
CA ASP A 263 13.51 -8.29 -1.78
C ASP A 263 14.93 -8.86 -1.57
N SER A 264 15.14 -9.54 -0.46
CA SER A 264 16.37 -10.33 -0.20
C SER A 264 17.69 -9.56 -0.04
N VAL A 265 17.61 -8.24 0.07
CA VAL A 265 18.73 -7.32 0.36
C VAL A 265 18.28 -6.32 1.45
N PRO A 266 19.18 -5.49 2.01
CA PRO A 266 18.79 -4.52 3.03
C PRO A 266 17.70 -3.56 2.51
N ASN A 267 16.75 -3.19 3.37
CA ASN A 267 15.84 -2.09 3.05
C ASN A 267 16.60 -0.78 2.95
N LEU A 268 16.09 0.17 2.17
CA LEU A 268 16.63 1.52 2.08
C LEU A 268 15.77 2.49 2.91
N PHE A 269 16.44 3.41 3.58
CA PHE A 269 15.81 4.51 4.29
C PHE A 269 16.54 5.82 3.95
N PHE A 270 15.90 6.62 3.12
CA PHE A 270 16.44 7.92 2.72
C PHE A 270 15.84 9.00 3.63
N ARG A 271 16.67 9.49 4.56
CA ARG A 271 16.31 10.60 5.45
C ARG A 271 16.42 11.91 4.69
N ASN A 272 15.35 12.71 4.70
CA ASN A 272 15.34 14.05 4.13
C ASN A 272 16.15 15.02 5.01
N ARG A 273 16.93 15.89 4.39
CA ARG A 273 17.75 16.90 5.08
C ARG A 273 17.10 18.29 5.15
N GLY A 274 15.87 18.42 4.63
CA GLY A 274 15.15 19.68 4.58
C GLY A 274 15.76 20.73 3.64
N ASN A 275 16.56 20.31 2.68
CA ASN A 275 17.25 21.18 1.71
C ASN A 275 17.17 20.64 0.28
N GLY A 276 16.19 19.79 0.01
CA GLY A 276 16.01 19.12 -1.29
C GLY A 276 16.96 17.93 -1.50
N THR A 277 17.65 17.44 -0.45
CA THR A 277 18.54 16.28 -0.56
C THR A 277 18.29 15.26 0.54
N PHE A 278 18.65 14.01 0.26
CA PHE A 278 18.52 12.87 1.16
C PHE A 278 19.88 12.28 1.55
N VAL A 279 19.88 11.47 2.58
CA VAL A 279 20.99 10.59 2.95
C VAL A 279 20.42 9.19 3.24
N GLU A 280 21.05 8.14 2.69
CA GLU A 280 20.73 6.77 3.05
C GLU A 280 21.18 6.50 4.50
N ASP A 281 20.23 6.13 5.37
CA ASP A 281 20.39 6.01 6.83
C ASP A 281 19.83 4.68 7.37
N GLY A 282 19.51 3.73 6.52
CA GLY A 282 18.80 2.49 6.88
C GLY A 282 19.50 1.67 7.95
N LEU A 283 20.83 1.57 7.90
CA LEU A 283 21.60 0.87 8.94
C LEU A 283 21.61 1.62 10.27
N ALA A 284 21.77 2.93 10.25
CA ALA A 284 21.84 3.73 11.47
C ALA A 284 20.46 3.95 12.10
N SER A 285 19.41 4.05 11.27
CA SER A 285 18.03 4.11 11.75
C SER A 285 17.52 2.78 12.31
N GLY A 286 18.14 1.64 11.94
CA GLY A 286 17.73 0.30 12.36
C GLY A 286 16.69 -0.36 11.45
N THR A 287 16.36 0.23 10.29
CA THR A 287 15.32 -0.28 9.36
C THR A 287 15.85 -1.17 8.25
N ALA A 288 17.18 -1.16 7.97
CA ALA A 288 17.79 -1.91 6.88
C ALA A 288 17.69 -3.44 7.05
N LEU A 289 17.67 -3.91 8.30
CA LEU A 289 17.78 -5.32 8.65
C LEU A 289 16.74 -5.72 9.70
N SER A 290 16.42 -7.01 9.77
CA SER A 290 15.63 -7.56 10.86
C SER A 290 16.35 -7.46 12.20
N GLY A 291 15.65 -7.68 13.30
CA GLY A 291 16.23 -7.74 14.65
C GLY A 291 17.34 -8.79 14.82
N ASP A 292 17.39 -9.79 13.94
CA ASP A 292 18.48 -10.78 13.86
C ASP A 292 19.71 -10.29 13.08
N GLY A 293 19.69 -9.05 12.57
CA GLY A 293 20.76 -8.44 11.79
C GLY A 293 20.91 -9.03 10.37
N ARG A 294 19.81 -9.50 9.78
CA ARG A 294 19.80 -10.09 8.43
C ARG A 294 18.85 -9.34 7.50
N PRO A 295 19.21 -9.19 6.22
CA PRO A 295 18.24 -8.72 5.23
C PRO A 295 17.15 -9.79 5.04
N GLN A 296 15.93 -9.35 4.91
CA GLN A 296 14.76 -10.19 4.61
C GLN A 296 14.32 -10.00 3.16
N ALA A 297 13.37 -10.81 2.69
CA ALA A 297 12.77 -10.60 1.38
C ALA A 297 11.49 -9.77 1.58
N GLY A 298 11.67 -8.47 1.67
CA GLY A 298 10.60 -7.50 1.88
C GLY A 298 9.75 -7.31 0.62
N MET A 299 8.42 -7.21 0.80
CA MET A 299 7.44 -7.04 -0.27
C MET A 299 6.66 -5.74 -0.08
N GLY A 300 5.55 -5.78 0.63
CA GLY A 300 4.78 -4.59 0.98
C GLY A 300 5.31 -3.91 2.24
N ALA A 301 5.06 -2.61 2.33
CA ALA A 301 5.36 -1.81 3.51
C ALA A 301 4.21 -0.84 3.81
N ASP A 302 4.01 -0.52 5.07
CA ASP A 302 3.11 0.55 5.48
C ASP A 302 3.61 1.24 6.74
N ALA A 303 3.09 2.46 7.00
CA ALA A 303 3.44 3.27 8.15
C ALA A 303 2.21 3.75 8.91
N GLY A 304 2.29 3.78 10.26
CA GLY A 304 1.20 4.23 11.12
C GLY A 304 1.61 4.22 12.59
N ASP A 305 0.94 5.01 13.40
CA ASP A 305 1.13 5.08 14.86
C ASP A 305 0.31 3.97 15.54
N PHE A 306 0.86 2.74 15.58
CA PHE A 306 0.09 1.58 16.07
C PHE A 306 -0.09 1.57 17.59
N ASN A 307 0.76 2.27 18.32
CA ASN A 307 0.77 2.29 19.80
C ASN A 307 0.21 3.61 20.37
N ASN A 308 -0.19 4.55 19.52
CA ASN A 308 -0.71 5.88 19.87
C ASN A 308 0.28 6.70 20.71
N ASP A 309 1.60 6.60 20.42
CA ASP A 309 2.64 7.40 21.08
C ASP A 309 3.00 8.68 20.30
N GLY A 310 2.42 8.84 19.13
CA GLY A 310 2.61 9.99 18.24
C GLY A 310 3.80 9.84 17.31
N LEU A 311 4.52 8.72 17.28
CA LEU A 311 5.56 8.43 16.31
C LEU A 311 5.01 7.49 15.22
N ILE A 312 5.62 7.52 14.05
CA ILE A 312 5.14 6.73 12.91
C ILE A 312 5.99 5.47 12.78
N ASP A 313 5.37 4.33 13.04
CA ASP A 313 5.97 3.01 12.97
C ASP A 313 5.90 2.44 11.55
N LEU A 314 6.67 1.39 11.26
CA LEU A 314 6.70 0.72 9.96
C LEU A 314 6.35 -0.78 10.11
N VAL A 315 5.61 -1.31 9.16
CA VAL A 315 5.40 -2.75 8.98
C VAL A 315 5.85 -3.17 7.59
N VAL A 316 6.53 -4.33 7.51
CA VAL A 316 7.02 -4.92 6.25
C VAL A 316 6.61 -6.37 6.18
N THR A 317 6.00 -6.77 5.06
CA THR A 317 5.72 -8.18 4.78
C THR A 317 6.91 -8.88 4.14
N ASN A 318 7.06 -10.16 4.46
CA ASN A 318 8.22 -10.92 4.04
C ASN A 318 7.84 -12.27 3.40
N PHE A 319 8.84 -12.92 2.79
CA PHE A 319 8.72 -14.22 2.14
C PHE A 319 8.36 -15.32 3.14
N SER A 320 7.77 -16.42 2.64
CA SER A 320 7.43 -17.60 3.46
C SER A 320 8.67 -18.17 4.18
N HIS A 321 8.47 -18.73 5.37
CA HIS A 321 9.50 -19.19 6.30
C HIS A 321 10.35 -18.07 6.92
N ASP A 322 9.98 -16.82 6.71
CA ASP A 322 10.45 -15.67 7.45
C ASP A 322 9.27 -15.02 8.21
N TYR A 323 9.50 -13.97 8.97
CA TYR A 323 8.46 -13.26 9.71
C TYR A 323 8.23 -11.87 9.13
N ASN A 324 6.99 -11.38 9.21
CA ASN A 324 6.68 -9.99 8.91
C ASN A 324 7.28 -9.11 9.99
N THR A 325 7.88 -7.99 9.59
CA THR A 325 8.65 -7.14 10.49
C THR A 325 7.89 -5.89 10.86
N LEU A 326 7.83 -5.62 12.16
CA LEU A 326 7.30 -4.39 12.75
C LEU A 326 8.45 -3.62 13.37
N TYR A 327 8.74 -2.44 12.83
CA TYR A 327 9.70 -1.51 13.37
C TYR A 327 8.96 -0.42 14.15
N GLU A 328 9.11 -0.45 15.49
CA GLU A 328 8.59 0.60 16.37
C GLU A 328 9.53 1.81 16.32
N ALA A 329 8.96 2.96 16.02
CA ALA A 329 9.69 4.21 15.95
C ALA A 329 10.06 4.71 17.36
N GLY A 330 11.27 5.24 17.46
CA GLY A 330 11.73 5.94 18.65
C GLY A 330 12.19 7.36 18.31
N PRO A 331 12.66 8.11 19.30
CA PRO A 331 13.10 9.46 19.10
C PRO A 331 14.16 9.59 18.00
N ALA A 332 14.10 10.68 17.23
CA ALA A 332 15.04 11.00 16.16
C ALA A 332 15.09 9.98 15.00
N GLY A 333 14.02 9.27 14.76
CA GLY A 333 13.92 8.31 13.65
C GLY A 333 14.83 7.09 13.82
N ILE A 334 14.96 6.59 15.05
CA ILE A 334 15.61 5.31 15.34
C ILE A 334 14.52 4.28 15.56
N PHE A 335 14.58 3.19 14.83
CA PHE A 335 13.57 2.13 14.85
C PHE A 335 14.09 0.87 15.54
N THR A 336 13.18 0.14 16.15
CA THR A 336 13.47 -1.13 16.83
C THR A 336 12.52 -2.23 16.33
N ASP A 337 13.07 -3.36 15.88
CA ASP A 337 12.25 -4.54 15.53
C ASP A 337 11.52 -5.08 16.76
N ARG A 338 10.19 -4.99 16.73
CA ARG A 338 9.28 -5.46 17.80
C ARG A 338 8.42 -6.64 17.38
N SER A 339 8.71 -7.25 16.25
CA SER A 339 7.87 -8.27 15.61
C SER A 339 7.51 -9.43 16.53
N TYR A 340 8.46 -9.95 17.30
CA TYR A 340 8.22 -11.01 18.28
C TYR A 340 7.50 -10.50 19.52
N ALA A 341 7.86 -9.31 19.99
CA ALA A 341 7.26 -8.74 21.21
C ALA A 341 5.79 -8.39 21.01
N THR A 342 5.43 -7.91 19.84
CA THR A 342 4.06 -7.56 19.46
C THR A 342 3.23 -8.75 18.97
N GLY A 343 3.87 -9.88 18.64
CA GLY A 343 3.18 -11.11 18.23
C GLY A 343 2.97 -11.28 16.73
N ILE A 344 3.26 -10.28 15.88
CA ILE A 344 3.06 -10.37 14.43
C ILE A 344 3.93 -11.47 13.80
N ALA A 345 5.12 -11.72 14.35
CA ALA A 345 6.04 -12.75 13.87
C ALA A 345 5.52 -14.19 14.09
N SER A 346 4.58 -14.41 15.00
CA SER A 346 4.23 -15.74 15.50
C SER A 346 3.53 -16.64 14.48
N THR A 347 2.93 -16.07 13.45
CA THR A 347 2.08 -16.80 12.47
C THR A 347 2.53 -16.62 11.02
N ALA A 348 3.64 -15.92 10.78
CA ALA A 348 4.08 -15.59 9.43
C ALA A 348 4.65 -16.80 8.65
N GLY A 349 5.27 -17.77 9.32
CA GLY A 349 6.05 -18.84 8.70
C GLY A 349 5.48 -19.52 7.44
N PRO A 350 4.21 -19.99 7.41
CA PRO A 350 3.65 -20.63 6.23
C PRO A 350 3.18 -19.64 5.15
N TYR A 351 3.09 -18.36 5.45
CA TYR A 351 2.55 -17.34 4.56
C TYR A 351 3.67 -16.56 3.86
N LEU A 352 3.38 -16.09 2.66
CA LEU A 352 4.15 -15.10 1.92
C LEU A 352 3.30 -13.84 1.83
N GLY A 353 3.70 -12.80 2.56
CA GLY A 353 2.94 -11.55 2.66
C GLY A 353 3.26 -10.58 1.52
N TRP A 354 2.24 -9.83 1.07
CA TRP A 354 2.32 -8.79 0.04
C TRP A 354 1.70 -7.50 0.54
N GLY A 355 0.52 -7.14 0.02
CA GLY A 355 -0.20 -5.95 0.49
C GLY A 355 -0.41 -5.96 1.99
N VAL A 356 -0.08 -4.85 2.65
CA VAL A 356 -0.17 -4.68 4.10
C VAL A 356 -0.64 -3.27 4.43
N LYS A 357 -1.44 -3.11 5.48
CA LYS A 357 -1.80 -1.79 6.01
C LYS A 357 -2.04 -1.82 7.50
N PHE A 358 -1.61 -0.74 8.16
CA PHE A 358 -2.14 -0.34 9.44
C PHE A 358 -3.51 0.30 9.23
N VAL A 359 -4.55 -0.28 9.80
CA VAL A 359 -5.94 0.14 9.57
C VAL A 359 -6.79 -0.18 10.80
N ASP A 360 -7.63 0.74 11.23
CA ASP A 360 -8.59 0.51 12.32
C ASP A 360 -9.85 -0.14 11.72
N LEU A 361 -9.93 -1.48 11.74
CA LEU A 361 -11.00 -2.24 11.10
C LEU A 361 -12.28 -2.32 11.93
N ASP A 362 -12.20 -2.13 13.25
CA ASP A 362 -13.35 -2.23 14.16
C ASP A 362 -13.68 -0.90 14.84
N ASN A 363 -13.08 0.20 14.37
CA ASN A 363 -13.29 1.57 14.84
C ASN A 363 -13.01 1.76 16.35
N ASP A 364 -12.14 0.92 16.93
CA ASP A 364 -11.83 0.98 18.35
C ASP A 364 -10.75 2.01 18.71
N GLY A 365 -10.19 2.72 17.73
CA GLY A 365 -9.16 3.75 17.85
C GLY A 365 -7.75 3.19 18.00
N ARG A 366 -7.52 1.96 17.56
CA ARG A 366 -6.21 1.32 17.47
C ARG A 366 -6.01 0.76 16.07
N LEU A 367 -4.84 0.98 15.51
CA LEU A 367 -4.51 0.43 14.20
C LEU A 367 -4.26 -1.08 14.30
N ASP A 368 -5.06 -1.85 13.58
CA ASP A 368 -4.88 -3.27 13.30
C ASP A 368 -3.91 -3.46 12.14
N ILE A 369 -3.58 -4.71 11.80
CA ILE A 369 -2.79 -5.02 10.60
C ILE A 369 -3.57 -6.00 9.72
N PHE A 370 -3.76 -5.62 8.45
CA PHE A 370 -4.23 -6.50 7.39
C PHE A 370 -3.06 -6.93 6.50
N ILE A 371 -3.03 -8.22 6.07
CA ILE A 371 -2.02 -8.74 5.15
C ILE A 371 -2.68 -9.60 4.06
N ALA A 372 -2.43 -9.25 2.80
CA ALA A 372 -2.71 -10.08 1.63
C ALA A 372 -1.59 -11.10 1.43
N ASN A 373 -1.94 -12.38 1.27
CA ASN A 373 -0.96 -13.46 1.15
C ASN A 373 -1.13 -14.28 -0.13
N GLY A 374 -0.03 -14.84 -0.62
CA GLY A 374 -0.03 -15.74 -1.78
C GLY A 374 1.39 -16.12 -2.20
N HIS A 375 1.66 -17.41 -2.39
CA HIS A 375 3.01 -17.84 -2.75
C HIS A 375 3.32 -17.53 -4.23
N VAL A 376 4.62 -17.41 -4.56
CA VAL A 376 5.10 -17.17 -5.94
C VAL A 376 5.23 -18.46 -6.75
N TYR A 377 5.36 -19.59 -6.09
CA TYR A 377 5.62 -20.88 -6.72
C TYR A 377 4.42 -21.83 -6.60
N PRO A 378 3.63 -22.07 -7.68
CA PRO A 378 2.56 -23.09 -7.65
C PRO A 378 3.07 -24.50 -7.31
N GLN A 379 4.33 -24.75 -7.56
CA GLN A 379 4.99 -26.05 -7.36
C GLN A 379 5.09 -26.47 -5.89
N VAL A 380 4.96 -25.55 -4.93
CA VAL A 380 5.04 -25.87 -3.49
C VAL A 380 3.95 -26.83 -3.04
N ASP A 381 2.77 -26.80 -3.70
CA ASP A 381 1.64 -27.67 -3.36
C ASP A 381 1.93 -29.16 -3.59
N ALA A 382 2.87 -29.49 -4.50
CA ALA A 382 3.21 -30.87 -4.82
C ALA A 382 4.10 -31.57 -3.78
N HIS A 383 4.71 -30.84 -2.86
CA HIS A 383 5.81 -31.36 -2.03
C HIS A 383 5.61 -31.24 -0.52
N GLY A 384 4.46 -30.70 -0.05
CA GLY A 384 4.17 -30.58 1.39
C GLY A 384 5.20 -29.74 2.16
N LEU A 385 5.64 -28.61 1.58
CA LEU A 385 6.75 -27.79 2.08
C LEU A 385 6.38 -26.86 3.24
N GLY A 386 5.24 -27.08 3.92
CA GLY A 386 4.79 -26.24 5.02
C GLY A 386 4.19 -24.90 4.59
N THR A 387 4.07 -24.67 3.29
CA THR A 387 3.39 -23.52 2.67
C THR A 387 2.53 -23.98 1.51
N ARG A 388 1.63 -23.12 1.01
CA ARG A 388 0.76 -23.39 -0.14
C ARG A 388 0.79 -22.23 -1.12
N TYR A 389 0.46 -22.51 -2.40
CA TYR A 389 0.37 -21.46 -3.42
C TYR A 389 -0.77 -20.50 -3.15
N LEU A 390 -1.97 -21.03 -2.94
CA LEU A 390 -3.14 -20.24 -2.53
C LEU A 390 -3.14 -20.11 -1.02
N GLN A 391 -3.28 -18.87 -0.53
CA GLN A 391 -3.21 -18.55 0.90
C GLN A 391 -4.37 -17.67 1.32
N ARG A 392 -4.70 -17.71 2.62
CA ARG A 392 -5.70 -16.83 3.24
C ARG A 392 -5.07 -15.48 3.53
N LYS A 393 -5.90 -14.43 3.53
CA LYS A 393 -5.52 -13.13 4.07
C LYS A 393 -5.41 -13.22 5.58
N GLN A 394 -4.60 -12.36 6.18
CA GLN A 394 -4.45 -12.31 7.63
C GLN A 394 -4.92 -10.96 8.17
N VAL A 395 -5.59 -11.00 9.33
CA VAL A 395 -5.90 -9.84 10.15
C VAL A 395 -5.35 -10.08 11.54
N PHE A 396 -4.69 -9.06 12.06
CA PHE A 396 -4.15 -9.02 13.42
C PHE A 396 -4.78 -7.84 14.14
N LEU A 397 -5.65 -8.13 15.11
CA LEU A 397 -6.30 -7.11 15.93
C LEU A 397 -5.37 -6.61 17.03
N ASN A 398 -5.32 -5.31 17.23
CA ASN A 398 -4.49 -4.65 18.23
C ASN A 398 -5.23 -4.54 19.57
N ASP A 399 -4.80 -5.28 20.58
CA ASP A 399 -5.41 -5.23 21.92
C ASP A 399 -4.85 -4.09 22.83
N GLY A 400 -4.02 -3.20 22.24
CA GLY A 400 -3.31 -2.12 22.92
C GLY A 400 -2.00 -2.54 23.57
N LYS A 401 -1.61 -3.82 23.45
CA LYS A 401 -0.35 -4.37 23.94
C LYS A 401 0.37 -5.19 22.89
N ARG A 402 -0.40 -5.89 22.06
CA ARG A 402 0.09 -6.79 21.03
C ARG A 402 -0.96 -7.00 19.95
N PHE A 403 -0.55 -7.58 18.85
CA PHE A 403 -1.40 -8.03 17.77
C PHE A 403 -1.86 -9.46 17.95
N LEU A 404 -3.16 -9.69 17.87
CA LEU A 404 -3.81 -11.00 18.00
C LEU A 404 -4.25 -11.45 16.61
N HIS A 405 -3.73 -12.58 16.13
CA HIS A 405 -4.15 -13.15 14.85
C HIS A 405 -5.61 -13.59 14.92
N ALA A 406 -6.50 -12.91 14.22
CA ALA A 406 -7.95 -13.05 14.31
C ALA A 406 -8.63 -13.58 13.03
N THR A 407 -7.86 -13.94 12.00
CA THR A 407 -8.39 -14.37 10.68
C THR A 407 -9.45 -15.47 10.77
N MET A 408 -9.24 -16.46 11.62
CA MET A 408 -10.17 -17.60 11.74
C MET A 408 -11.42 -17.24 12.53
N GLU A 409 -11.32 -16.34 13.48
CA GLU A 409 -12.41 -15.84 14.31
C GLU A 409 -13.33 -14.92 13.51
N ILE A 410 -12.76 -14.04 12.67
CA ILE A 410 -13.50 -13.15 11.79
C ILE A 410 -14.16 -13.96 10.65
N GLY A 411 -13.41 -14.87 10.03
CA GLY A 411 -13.94 -15.76 8.98
C GLY A 411 -14.25 -15.02 7.68
N GLY A 412 -15.40 -15.35 7.08
CA GLY A 412 -15.91 -14.65 5.89
C GLY A 412 -14.96 -14.68 4.69
N GLY A 413 -14.80 -13.54 4.03
CA GLY A 413 -13.94 -13.36 2.85
C GLY A 413 -12.44 -13.57 3.13
N LEU A 414 -11.99 -13.48 4.39
CA LEU A 414 -10.60 -13.75 4.77
C LEU A 414 -10.20 -15.21 4.54
N LEU A 415 -11.16 -16.14 4.61
CA LEU A 415 -10.90 -17.58 4.46
C LEU A 415 -10.75 -18.01 3.00
N LEU A 416 -11.04 -17.14 2.04
CA LEU A 416 -10.83 -17.41 0.63
C LEU A 416 -9.32 -17.53 0.34
N GLU A 417 -8.90 -18.73 -0.04
CA GLU A 417 -7.51 -19.00 -0.42
C GLU A 417 -7.28 -18.54 -1.85
N LYS A 418 -6.42 -17.56 -2.03
CA LYS A 418 -6.04 -16.97 -3.32
C LYS A 418 -4.52 -16.74 -3.36
N SER A 419 -3.95 -16.48 -4.53
CA SER A 419 -2.61 -15.94 -4.64
C SER A 419 -2.72 -14.42 -4.73
N SER A 420 -2.89 -13.77 -3.56
CA SER A 420 -3.13 -12.33 -3.48
C SER A 420 -1.83 -11.53 -3.60
N ARG A 421 -1.94 -10.25 -4.01
CA ARG A 421 -0.81 -9.30 -4.16
C ARG A 421 -1.19 -7.94 -3.58
N GLY A 422 -1.44 -6.95 -4.41
CA GLY A 422 -1.80 -5.61 -3.99
C GLY A 422 -3.10 -5.57 -3.19
N ALA A 423 -3.19 -4.60 -2.28
CA ALA A 423 -4.40 -4.30 -1.52
C ALA A 423 -4.56 -2.79 -1.38
N ALA A 424 -5.73 -2.26 -1.69
CA ALA A 424 -6.14 -0.89 -1.48
C ALA A 424 -7.24 -0.83 -0.43
N PHE A 425 -7.25 0.24 0.37
CA PHE A 425 -8.11 0.41 1.53
C PHE A 425 -8.90 1.73 1.41
N GLY A 426 -10.18 1.70 1.78
CA GLY A 426 -11.06 2.86 1.77
C GLY A 426 -12.48 2.47 2.10
N ASP A 427 -13.26 3.40 2.59
CA ASP A 427 -14.70 3.27 2.83
C ASP A 427 -15.41 3.58 1.50
N TYR A 428 -15.68 2.52 0.69
CA TYR A 428 -16.21 2.70 -0.68
C TYR A 428 -17.73 2.82 -0.73
N ASP A 429 -18.44 2.39 0.30
CA ASP A 429 -19.90 2.51 0.39
C ASP A 429 -20.35 3.58 1.41
N ASN A 430 -19.38 4.35 1.93
CA ASN A 430 -19.56 5.52 2.81
C ASN A 430 -20.34 5.20 4.09
N ASP A 431 -20.21 3.99 4.63
CA ASP A 431 -20.86 3.57 5.87
C ASP A 431 -20.03 3.85 7.14
N GLY A 432 -18.75 4.23 6.97
CA GLY A 432 -17.81 4.58 8.03
C GLY A 432 -16.94 3.45 8.50
N ASP A 433 -16.98 2.31 7.83
CA ASP A 433 -16.10 1.17 8.07
C ASP A 433 -15.10 1.03 6.90
N ILE A 434 -13.85 0.69 7.17
CA ILE A 434 -12.85 0.56 6.12
C ILE A 434 -12.95 -0.81 5.44
N ASP A 435 -13.04 -0.78 4.11
CA ASP A 435 -13.08 -1.91 3.19
C ASP A 435 -11.73 -2.19 2.55
N VAL A 436 -11.58 -3.38 1.94
CA VAL A 436 -10.31 -3.78 1.31
C VAL A 436 -10.52 -4.39 -0.07
N LEU A 437 -9.93 -3.74 -1.09
CA LEU A 437 -9.85 -4.30 -2.44
C LEU A 437 -8.51 -5.03 -2.61
N VAL A 438 -8.56 -6.34 -2.84
CA VAL A 438 -7.38 -7.21 -2.94
C VAL A 438 -7.25 -7.79 -4.35
N ILE A 439 -6.11 -7.61 -4.97
CA ILE A 439 -5.80 -8.18 -6.29
C ILE A 439 -5.29 -9.61 -6.17
N ASN A 440 -5.85 -10.49 -6.96
CA ASN A 440 -5.49 -11.90 -7.01
C ASN A 440 -4.90 -12.26 -8.38
N MET A 441 -3.82 -13.02 -8.39
CA MET A 441 -3.13 -13.39 -9.62
C MET A 441 -3.94 -14.34 -10.49
N ASN A 442 -4.15 -13.98 -11.74
CA ASN A 442 -4.93 -14.74 -12.74
C ASN A 442 -6.34 -15.09 -12.25
N ASP A 443 -6.93 -14.20 -11.44
CA ASP A 443 -8.26 -14.39 -10.86
C ASP A 443 -8.95 -13.00 -10.71
N ARG A 444 -10.23 -13.02 -10.35
CA ARG A 444 -10.99 -11.82 -10.01
C ARG A 444 -10.49 -11.21 -8.71
N PRO A 445 -10.61 -9.90 -8.51
CA PRO A 445 -10.32 -9.27 -7.23
C PRO A 445 -11.21 -9.83 -6.12
N THR A 446 -10.80 -9.62 -4.88
CA THR A 446 -11.63 -9.80 -3.70
C THR A 446 -11.93 -8.41 -3.15
N LEU A 447 -13.20 -8.05 -3.01
CA LEU A 447 -13.65 -6.85 -2.32
C LEU A 447 -14.18 -7.26 -0.95
N LEU A 448 -13.37 -7.08 0.08
CA LEU A 448 -13.78 -7.36 1.45
C LEU A 448 -14.56 -6.16 1.98
N ARG A 449 -15.88 -6.24 1.90
CA ARG A 449 -16.77 -5.27 2.52
C ARG A 449 -16.83 -5.53 4.02
N ASN A 450 -16.70 -4.48 4.81
CA ASN A 450 -16.77 -4.52 6.25
C ASN A 450 -18.21 -4.36 6.73
N ASP A 451 -18.92 -5.46 6.87
CA ASP A 451 -20.31 -5.52 7.33
C ASP A 451 -20.40 -5.63 8.87
N SER A 452 -19.50 -5.01 9.59
CA SER A 452 -19.48 -5.09 11.05
C SER A 452 -20.70 -4.38 11.65
N PRO A 453 -21.31 -4.93 12.71
CA PRO A 453 -22.36 -4.19 13.41
C PRO A 453 -21.80 -2.89 13.97
N PRO A 454 -22.48 -1.75 13.83
CA PRO A 454 -22.02 -0.46 14.32
C PRO A 454 -21.93 -0.47 15.86
N SER A 455 -20.76 -0.76 16.38
CA SER A 455 -20.48 -0.83 17.83
C SER A 455 -19.64 0.35 18.31
N ASN A 456 -18.85 0.92 17.43
CA ASN A 456 -17.94 2.01 17.69
C ASN A 456 -18.28 3.21 16.80
N HIS A 457 -17.75 4.36 17.16
CA HIS A 457 -17.90 5.60 16.41
C HIS A 457 -16.65 5.89 15.60
N TRP A 458 -16.76 6.75 14.60
CA TRP A 458 -15.69 7.11 13.68
C TRP A 458 -15.77 8.56 13.20
N ILE A 459 -14.73 9.04 12.55
CA ILE A 459 -14.73 10.20 11.66
C ILE A 459 -13.81 9.93 10.48
N THR A 460 -14.15 10.53 9.35
CA THR A 460 -13.28 10.58 8.17
C THR A 460 -13.06 12.04 7.77
N ILE A 461 -11.81 12.42 7.46
CA ILE A 461 -11.44 13.81 7.19
C ILE A 461 -10.74 13.87 5.83
N ARG A 462 -11.35 14.59 4.88
CA ARG A 462 -10.72 14.97 3.62
C ARG A 462 -10.01 16.31 3.77
N LEU A 463 -8.77 16.40 3.31
CA LEU A 463 -8.04 17.65 3.27
C LEU A 463 -8.19 18.35 1.92
N THR A 464 -8.02 19.66 1.92
CA THR A 464 -7.96 20.48 0.72
C THR A 464 -6.92 21.58 0.92
N GLY A 465 -5.73 21.38 0.36
CA GLY A 465 -4.64 22.35 0.40
C GLY A 465 -4.95 23.60 -0.42
N THR A 466 -4.35 24.70 -0.01
CA THR A 466 -4.40 25.98 -0.73
C THR A 466 -3.01 26.61 -0.93
N LYS A 467 -2.05 26.24 -0.07
CA LYS A 467 -0.61 26.51 -0.18
C LYS A 467 0.18 25.21 -0.17
N SER A 468 -0.30 24.23 0.54
CA SER A 468 0.13 22.85 0.44
C SER A 468 -0.40 22.25 -0.86
N ASN A 469 0.13 21.09 -1.27
CA ASN A 469 -0.47 20.31 -2.36
C ASN A 469 -1.98 20.10 -2.11
N ARG A 470 -2.73 19.95 -3.18
CA ARG A 470 -4.19 19.99 -3.15
C ARG A 470 -4.81 18.92 -2.25
N ASP A 471 -4.26 17.73 -2.24
CA ASP A 471 -4.79 16.60 -1.46
C ASP A 471 -4.36 16.63 0.00
N GLY A 472 -3.47 17.57 0.36
CA GLY A 472 -2.90 17.67 1.70
C GLY A 472 -1.98 16.49 2.05
N ILE A 473 -1.43 15.80 1.06
CA ILE A 473 -0.48 14.69 1.28
C ILE A 473 0.72 15.20 2.07
N GLY A 474 1.08 14.48 3.15
CA GLY A 474 2.09 14.88 4.11
C GLY A 474 1.55 15.67 5.30
N ALA A 475 0.27 16.08 5.31
CA ALA A 475 -0.32 16.72 6.46
C ALA A 475 -0.46 15.72 7.62
N ARG A 476 -0.10 16.17 8.82
CA ARG A 476 -0.24 15.41 10.07
C ARG A 476 -1.51 15.81 10.79
N ILE A 477 -2.35 14.84 11.10
CA ILE A 477 -3.61 15.03 11.82
C ILE A 477 -3.52 14.34 13.17
N SER A 478 -3.82 15.05 14.25
CA SER A 478 -4.01 14.47 15.58
C SER A 478 -5.44 14.67 16.04
N VAL A 479 -6.07 13.58 16.49
CA VAL A 479 -7.46 13.55 16.97
C VAL A 479 -7.49 13.17 18.43
N GLU A 480 -8.03 14.05 19.28
CA GLU A 480 -8.29 13.79 20.68
C GLU A 480 -9.78 13.46 20.87
N ALA A 481 -10.08 12.26 21.38
CA ALA A 481 -11.43 11.84 21.73
C ALA A 481 -11.42 11.08 23.06
N GLY A 482 -12.03 11.66 24.07
CA GLY A 482 -12.04 11.11 25.43
C GLY A 482 -10.64 11.06 26.04
N LYS A 483 -10.05 9.88 26.14
CA LYS A 483 -8.70 9.70 26.72
C LYS A 483 -7.64 9.33 25.68
N ARG A 484 -8.03 9.24 24.43
CA ARG A 484 -7.13 8.83 23.34
C ARG A 484 -6.69 10.02 22.53
N VAL A 485 -5.44 9.97 22.11
CA VAL A 485 -4.89 10.81 21.06
C VAL A 485 -4.40 9.88 19.98
N GLN A 486 -4.89 10.07 18.78
CA GLN A 486 -4.48 9.29 17.60
C GLN A 486 -3.78 10.22 16.63
N THR A 487 -2.78 9.73 15.94
CA THR A 487 -2.04 10.50 14.94
C THR A 487 -2.03 9.74 13.61
N SER A 488 -2.30 10.46 12.53
CA SER A 488 -2.18 9.95 11.16
C SER A 488 -1.49 10.98 10.28
N ILE A 489 -0.84 10.52 9.22
CA ILE A 489 -0.33 11.38 8.15
C ILE A 489 -1.14 11.07 6.88
N VAL A 490 -1.62 12.11 6.21
CA VAL A 490 -2.39 11.98 4.97
C VAL A 490 -1.48 11.48 3.86
N ARG A 491 -1.80 10.30 3.32
CA ARG A 491 -1.05 9.63 2.25
C ARG A 491 -1.86 8.49 1.65
N GLY A 492 -1.67 8.21 0.38
CA GLY A 492 -2.30 7.07 -0.29
C GLY A 492 -1.35 5.92 -0.58
N ASP A 493 -0.06 6.10 -0.38
CA ASP A 493 1.02 5.13 -0.59
C ASP A 493 1.05 4.01 0.47
N GLY A 494 2.05 3.17 0.39
CA GLY A 494 2.19 1.97 1.23
C GLY A 494 1.55 0.74 0.59
N SER A 495 1.29 -0.30 1.41
CA SER A 495 0.83 -1.59 0.93
C SER A 495 1.83 -2.25 -0.05
N TYR A 496 1.35 -2.80 -1.15
CA TYR A 496 2.16 -3.38 -2.21
C TYR A 496 1.56 -2.99 -3.56
N LEU A 497 2.29 -2.24 -4.39
CA LEU A 497 1.89 -1.81 -5.72
C LEU A 497 0.56 -1.03 -5.78
N SER A 498 0.04 -0.55 -4.66
CA SER A 498 -1.34 -0.07 -4.54
C SER A 498 -1.41 1.30 -3.91
N HIS A 499 -2.54 1.97 -4.12
CA HIS A 499 -2.85 3.26 -3.54
C HIS A 499 -4.18 3.17 -2.77
N SER A 500 -4.23 3.69 -1.55
CA SER A 500 -5.42 3.71 -0.70
C SER A 500 -6.06 5.09 -0.69
N ASP A 501 -7.32 5.16 -0.27
CA ASP A 501 -8.01 6.43 0.00
C ASP A 501 -7.13 7.36 0.87
N VAL A 502 -6.98 8.61 0.44
CA VAL A 502 -6.22 9.64 1.15
C VAL A 502 -6.99 10.31 2.28
N ARG A 503 -8.31 10.09 2.38
CA ARG A 503 -9.11 10.58 3.50
C ARG A 503 -8.62 9.94 4.80
N ALA A 504 -8.32 10.77 5.80
CA ALA A 504 -7.85 10.28 7.09
C ALA A 504 -9.02 9.75 7.92
N HIS A 505 -9.04 8.46 8.20
CA HIS A 505 -10.04 7.79 9.01
C HIS A 505 -9.56 7.56 10.44
N PHE A 506 -10.44 7.77 11.42
CA PHE A 506 -10.18 7.56 12.84
C PHE A 506 -11.36 6.88 13.52
N GLY A 507 -11.18 5.68 14.04
CA GLY A 507 -12.10 5.06 14.96
C GLY A 507 -12.09 5.77 16.32
N LEU A 508 -13.24 5.92 16.93
CA LEU A 508 -13.40 6.70 18.17
C LEU A 508 -13.85 5.85 19.34
N ALA A 509 -14.00 4.53 19.16
CA ALA A 509 -14.62 3.63 20.16
C ALA A 509 -16.00 4.17 20.60
N GLU A 510 -16.22 4.31 21.91
CA GLU A 510 -17.49 4.80 22.47
C GLU A 510 -17.63 6.32 22.44
N ALA A 511 -16.64 7.08 21.97
CA ALA A 511 -16.69 8.53 22.01
C ALA A 511 -17.60 9.11 20.89
N THR A 512 -18.66 9.79 21.29
CA THR A 512 -19.64 10.42 20.38
C THR A 512 -19.25 11.83 19.93
N ARG A 513 -18.11 12.33 20.40
CA ARG A 513 -17.58 13.66 20.10
C ARG A 513 -16.06 13.63 20.05
N ILE A 514 -15.52 14.46 19.20
CA ILE A 514 -14.12 14.80 19.14
C ILE A 514 -13.87 16.03 20.02
N ASP A 515 -12.94 15.92 20.96
CA ASP A 515 -12.58 17.03 21.84
C ASP A 515 -11.74 18.06 21.09
N ARG A 516 -10.76 17.58 20.32
CA ARG A 516 -9.86 18.43 19.52
C ARG A 516 -9.32 17.69 18.30
N ILE A 517 -9.25 18.39 17.18
CA ILE A 517 -8.45 18.04 16.01
C ILE A 517 -7.33 19.09 15.87
N GLU A 518 -6.11 18.64 15.63
CA GLU A 518 -5.00 19.48 15.18
C GLU A 518 -4.52 18.99 13.82
N ILE A 519 -4.45 19.89 12.84
CA ILE A 519 -3.93 19.62 11.49
C ILE A 519 -2.67 20.47 11.30
N ARG A 520 -1.56 19.80 11.02
CA ARG A 520 -0.28 20.43 10.62
C ARG A 520 -0.11 20.21 9.13
N TRP A 521 -0.31 21.25 8.38
CA TRP A 521 -0.20 21.24 6.92
C TRP A 521 1.27 21.22 6.47
N PRO A 522 1.60 20.64 5.27
CA PRO A 522 2.94 20.72 4.68
C PRO A 522 3.49 22.13 4.57
N SER A 523 2.65 23.15 4.34
CA SER A 523 3.03 24.57 4.33
C SER A 523 3.53 25.10 5.68
N GLY A 524 3.38 24.31 6.77
CA GLY A 524 3.70 24.71 8.14
C GLY A 524 2.54 25.40 8.89
N LEU A 525 1.37 25.63 8.24
CA LEU A 525 0.19 26.11 8.95
C LEU A 525 -0.30 25.03 9.94
N VAL A 526 -0.72 25.49 11.13
CA VAL A 526 -1.34 24.63 12.14
C VAL A 526 -2.74 25.15 12.43
N GLU A 527 -3.74 24.29 12.26
CA GLU A 527 -5.14 24.61 12.53
C GLU A 527 -5.71 23.65 13.56
N THR A 528 -6.73 24.13 14.28
CA THR A 528 -7.42 23.32 15.28
C THR A 528 -8.92 23.47 15.16
N ALA A 529 -9.65 22.38 15.39
CA ALA A 529 -11.10 22.38 15.56
C ALA A 529 -11.47 21.63 16.84
N THR A 530 -12.60 21.97 17.45
CA THR A 530 -13.04 21.38 18.71
C THR A 530 -14.53 21.09 18.71
N GLY A 531 -14.94 20.09 19.49
CA GLY A 531 -16.34 19.81 19.75
C GLY A 531 -17.13 19.28 18.55
N LEU A 532 -16.48 18.59 17.63
CA LEU A 532 -17.10 18.00 16.45
C LEU A 532 -17.88 16.73 16.82
N ALA A 533 -18.89 16.38 16.03
CA ALA A 533 -19.67 15.16 16.22
C ALA A 533 -18.95 13.95 15.63
N ALA A 534 -19.16 12.76 16.20
CA ALA A 534 -18.76 11.50 15.60
C ALA A 534 -19.71 11.09 14.45
N ASN A 535 -19.32 10.05 13.71
CA ASN A 535 -20.03 9.45 12.57
C ASN A 535 -20.34 10.50 11.49
N GLN A 536 -19.31 11.22 11.10
CA GLN A 536 -19.40 12.26 10.08
C GLN A 536 -18.18 12.25 9.17
N PHE A 537 -18.40 12.61 7.92
CA PHE A 537 -17.37 13.03 6.99
C PHE A 537 -17.11 14.52 7.16
N TYR A 538 -15.86 14.91 7.26
CA TYR A 538 -15.41 16.27 7.37
C TYR A 538 -14.50 16.66 6.22
N VAL A 539 -14.60 17.91 5.80
CA VAL A 539 -13.61 18.54 4.94
C VAL A 539 -12.86 19.61 5.74
N ALA A 540 -11.55 19.53 5.74
CA ALA A 540 -10.68 20.56 6.29
C ALA A 540 -9.99 21.29 5.13
N ARG A 541 -10.24 22.59 5.01
CA ARG A 541 -9.61 23.43 4.01
C ARG A 541 -8.52 24.26 4.65
N GLU A 542 -7.32 24.23 4.10
CA GLU A 542 -6.18 24.99 4.60
C GLU A 542 -6.49 26.49 4.65
N GLY A 543 -6.39 27.10 5.86
CA GLY A 543 -6.78 28.48 6.13
C GLY A 543 -8.28 28.71 6.20
N GLY A 544 -9.12 27.68 6.05
CA GLY A 544 -10.59 27.77 6.07
C GLY A 544 -11.27 27.01 7.21
N GLY A 545 -10.49 26.19 7.95
CA GLY A 545 -11.00 25.37 9.05
C GLY A 545 -11.72 24.09 8.61
N VAL A 546 -12.42 23.44 9.57
CA VAL A 546 -13.06 22.12 9.41
C VAL A 546 -14.58 22.28 9.36
N ALA A 547 -15.22 21.66 8.37
CA ALA A 547 -16.67 21.66 8.18
C ALA A 547 -17.17 20.25 7.85
N ILE A 548 -18.45 19.97 8.11
CA ILE A 548 -19.09 18.71 7.65
C ILE A 548 -19.10 18.72 6.13
N GLU A 549 -18.66 17.62 5.54
CA GLU A 549 -18.76 17.36 4.11
C GLU A 549 -20.23 17.14 3.73
N ARG A 550 -20.72 17.78 2.67
CA ARG A 550 -22.14 17.78 2.26
C ARG A 550 -22.30 17.11 0.91
#